data_244f5abaf40b2d3428ab72d9c0e63000
#
_entry.id   244f5abaf40b2d3428ab72d9c0e63000
#
_cell.length_a   1.000
_cell.length_b   1.000
_cell.length_c   1.000
_cell.angle_alpha   90.00
_cell.angle_beta   90.00
_cell.angle_gamma   90.00
#
_symmetry.space_group_name_H-M   'P 1'
#
loop_
_entity.id
_entity.type
_entity.pdbx_description
1 polymer ?
#
loop_
_entity_poly.entity_id
_entity_poly.type
_entity_poly.pdbx_seq_one_letter_code
_entity_poly.pdbx_strand_id
1 'polypeptide(L)'
;MRMLIMRGKAGRYALPGEQEREWPGGALDEPAALEFARLRGYSPTILNVAGYSAAGSLQMRMALTEIRSDNEVFALYGFSAGGYTIYHILRALKPKERDRLALVVVLGAPPPPDIHNYRGPWELIFRLNPPAGHMAGPRALLTRPFGPD
;
A
#
# COMPACT_ATOMS: atom_id res chain seq x y z
N MET A 1 13.75 6.88 8.24
CA MET A 1 12.70 6.93 7.19
C MET A 1 11.63 5.91 7.52
N ARG A 2 10.40 6.30 7.42
CA ARG A 2 9.25 5.43 7.76
C ARG A 2 8.63 4.83 6.52
N MET A 3 8.13 3.60 6.64
CA MET A 3 7.25 3.00 5.65
C MET A 3 5.89 2.76 6.29
N LEU A 4 4.85 3.40 5.76
CA LEU A 4 3.47 3.17 6.18
C LEU A 4 2.90 1.98 5.41
N ILE A 5 2.44 0.99 6.14
CA ILE A 5 1.92 -0.25 5.58
C ILE A 5 0.40 -0.25 5.72
N MET A 6 -0.30 -0.26 4.58
CA MET A 6 -1.75 -0.25 4.49
C MET A 6 -2.27 -1.66 4.22
N ARG A 7 -3.08 -2.17 5.16
CA ARG A 7 -3.74 -3.46 5.06
C ARG A 7 -4.78 -3.48 3.95
N GLY A 8 -5.05 -4.66 3.41
CA GLY A 8 -6.19 -4.92 2.56
C GLY A 8 -7.50 -4.95 3.34
N LYS A 9 -8.56 -5.44 2.70
CA LYS A 9 -9.89 -5.56 3.32
C LYS A 9 -9.88 -6.56 4.47
N ALA A 10 -10.65 -6.26 5.51
CA ALA A 10 -10.84 -7.14 6.67
C ALA A 10 -12.30 -7.18 7.09
N GLY A 11 -12.68 -8.25 7.79
CA GLY A 11 -14.05 -8.46 8.24
C GLY A 11 -14.83 -9.39 7.30
N ARG A 12 -16.13 -9.52 7.58
CA ARG A 12 -17.01 -10.44 6.86
C ARG A 12 -18.02 -9.65 6.03
N TYR A 13 -17.90 -9.73 4.73
CA TYR A 13 -18.84 -9.10 3.79
C TYR A 13 -18.71 -9.68 2.40
N ALA A 14 -19.68 -9.37 1.53
CA ALA A 14 -19.68 -9.76 0.13
C ALA A 14 -19.35 -8.57 -0.77
N LEU A 15 -18.60 -8.82 -1.83
CA LEU A 15 -18.49 -7.90 -2.96
C LEU A 15 -19.75 -8.06 -3.84
N PRO A 16 -20.10 -7.04 -4.67
CA PRO A 16 -21.23 -7.15 -5.59
C PRO A 16 -21.13 -8.43 -6.44
N GLY A 17 -22.21 -9.23 -6.44
CA GLY A 17 -22.27 -10.48 -7.19
C GLY A 17 -21.58 -11.68 -6.54
N GLU A 18 -21.01 -11.53 -5.35
CA GLU A 18 -20.32 -12.60 -4.63
C GLU A 18 -21.07 -12.98 -3.35
N GLN A 19 -20.72 -14.17 -2.83
CA GLN A 19 -21.17 -14.58 -1.50
C GLN A 19 -20.33 -13.92 -0.42
N GLU A 20 -20.93 -13.70 0.75
CA GLU A 20 -20.23 -13.20 1.93
C GLU A 20 -19.09 -14.14 2.32
N ARG A 21 -17.94 -13.58 2.62
CA ARG A 21 -16.77 -14.32 3.09
C ARG A 21 -15.92 -13.50 4.05
N GLU A 22 -15.05 -14.17 4.78
CA GLU A 22 -14.06 -13.53 5.65
C GLU A 22 -12.91 -12.96 4.83
N TRP A 23 -12.54 -11.72 5.15
CA TRP A 23 -11.40 -11.03 4.53
C TRP A 23 -10.32 -10.80 5.59
N PRO A 24 -9.11 -11.37 5.40
CA PRO A 24 -8.06 -11.31 6.42
C PRO A 24 -7.33 -9.96 6.51
N GLY A 25 -7.61 -9.01 5.63
CA GLY A 25 -6.99 -7.69 5.66
C GLY A 25 -5.50 -7.66 5.32
N GLY A 26 -4.97 -8.73 4.76
CA GLY A 26 -3.54 -8.84 4.47
C GLY A 26 -2.69 -9.21 5.70
N ALA A 27 -3.31 -9.46 6.85
CA ALA A 27 -2.59 -9.74 8.09
C ALA A 27 -1.66 -10.96 8.00
N LEU A 28 -2.03 -11.96 7.21
CA LEU A 28 -1.20 -13.15 7.00
C LEU A 28 0.13 -12.85 6.31
N ASP A 29 0.20 -11.78 5.55
CA ASP A 29 1.40 -11.40 4.80
C ASP A 29 2.12 -10.17 5.40
N GLU A 30 1.67 -9.69 6.57
CA GLU A 30 2.34 -8.59 7.28
C GLU A 30 3.80 -8.90 7.63
N PRO A 31 4.19 -10.12 8.04
CA PRO A 31 5.60 -10.44 8.23
C PRO A 31 6.46 -10.18 7.00
N ALA A 32 5.95 -10.47 5.80
CA ALA A 32 6.65 -10.19 4.55
C ALA A 32 6.79 -8.68 4.31
N ALA A 33 5.76 -7.90 4.59
CA ALA A 33 5.81 -6.45 4.47
C ALA A 33 6.83 -5.83 5.43
N LEU A 34 6.85 -6.30 6.69
CA LEU A 34 7.82 -5.86 7.69
C LEU A 34 9.25 -6.16 7.27
N GLU A 35 9.50 -7.35 6.76
CA GLU A 35 10.82 -7.76 6.28
C GLU A 35 11.25 -6.93 5.07
N PHE A 36 10.35 -6.70 4.12
CA PHE A 36 10.63 -5.84 2.98
C PHE A 36 11.04 -4.43 3.42
N ALA A 37 10.33 -3.84 4.37
CA ALA A 37 10.65 -2.52 4.89
C ALA A 37 12.07 -2.49 5.48
N ARG A 38 12.42 -3.49 6.29
CA ARG A 38 13.76 -3.59 6.89
C ARG A 38 14.86 -3.74 5.84
N LEU A 39 14.65 -4.59 4.84
CA LEU A 39 15.62 -4.80 3.77
C LEU A 39 15.88 -3.53 2.96
N ARG A 40 14.90 -2.66 2.88
CA ARG A 40 15.02 -1.38 2.17
C ARG A 40 15.43 -0.23 3.11
N GLY A 41 15.71 -0.49 4.36
CA GLY A 41 16.18 0.52 5.32
C GLY A 41 15.09 1.42 5.90
N TYR A 42 13.84 0.97 5.88
CA TYR A 42 12.71 1.72 6.45
C TYR A 42 12.29 1.16 7.80
N SER A 43 11.84 2.04 8.70
CA SER A 43 11.14 1.67 9.91
C SER A 43 9.65 1.45 9.56
N PRO A 44 9.13 0.23 9.73
CA PRO A 44 7.75 -0.06 9.35
C PRO A 44 6.75 0.41 10.38
N THR A 45 5.64 0.96 9.91
CA THR A 45 4.46 1.30 10.71
C THR A 45 3.23 0.71 10.03
N ILE A 46 2.62 -0.30 10.66
CA ILE A 46 1.36 -0.86 10.16
C ILE A 46 0.21 0.01 10.65
N LEU A 47 -0.60 0.52 9.73
CA LEU A 47 -1.84 1.20 10.08
C LEU A 47 -2.88 0.14 10.47
N ASN A 48 -3.28 0.16 11.73
CA ASN A 48 -4.12 -0.89 12.32
C ASN A 48 -5.61 -0.71 12.00
N VAL A 49 -5.93 -0.54 10.73
CA VAL A 49 -7.29 -0.46 10.20
C VAL A 49 -7.37 -1.16 8.85
N ALA A 50 -8.55 -1.69 8.53
CA ALA A 50 -8.79 -2.31 7.24
C ALA A 50 -8.79 -1.28 6.10
N GLY A 51 -8.31 -1.69 4.93
CA GLY A 51 -8.41 -0.90 3.70
C GLY A 51 -9.80 -1.00 3.09
N TYR A 52 -10.26 0.13 2.57
CA TYR A 52 -11.45 0.22 1.74
C TYR A 52 -11.10 1.04 0.51
N SER A 53 -11.60 0.65 -0.65
CA SER A 53 -11.28 1.31 -1.93
C SER A 53 -12.08 2.61 -2.10
N ALA A 54 -12.06 3.48 -1.08
CA ALA A 54 -12.84 4.72 -1.08
C ALA A 54 -11.99 5.90 -0.60
N ALA A 55 -12.14 7.02 -1.28
CA ALA A 55 -11.54 8.28 -0.84
C ALA A 55 -12.11 8.70 0.52
N GLY A 56 -11.27 9.28 1.37
CA GLY A 56 -11.67 9.72 2.71
C GLY A 56 -11.88 8.60 3.72
N SER A 57 -11.46 7.36 3.40
CA SER A 57 -11.53 6.24 4.35
C SER A 57 -10.69 6.51 5.59
N LEU A 58 -11.00 5.79 6.67
CA LEU A 58 -10.23 5.92 7.91
C LEU A 58 -8.74 5.61 7.68
N GLN A 59 -8.43 4.57 6.91
CA GLN A 59 -7.04 4.22 6.60
C GLN A 59 -6.31 5.36 5.89
N MET A 60 -6.96 5.98 4.90
CA MET A 60 -6.39 7.14 4.21
C MET A 60 -6.14 8.32 5.15
N ARG A 61 -7.12 8.63 6.01
CA ARG A 61 -6.99 9.73 6.97
C ARG A 61 -5.87 9.49 7.98
N MET A 62 -5.73 8.26 8.47
CA MET A 62 -4.65 7.88 9.36
C MET A 62 -3.28 8.01 8.68
N ALA A 63 -3.17 7.56 7.44
CA ALA A 63 -1.94 7.69 6.68
C ALA A 63 -1.55 9.15 6.46
N LEU A 64 -2.49 9.99 6.07
CA LEU A 64 -2.23 11.43 5.90
C LEU A 64 -1.82 12.11 7.22
N THR A 65 -2.43 11.73 8.34
CA THR A 65 -2.05 12.23 9.66
C THR A 65 -0.59 11.87 9.97
N GLU A 66 -0.19 10.63 9.74
CA GLU A 66 1.19 10.19 9.94
C GLU A 66 2.17 10.94 9.01
N ILE A 67 1.85 11.09 7.75
CA ILE A 67 2.68 11.82 6.78
C ILE A 67 2.87 13.27 7.22
N ARG A 68 1.83 13.90 7.71
CA ARG A 68 1.79 15.32 8.08
C ARG A 68 2.29 15.60 9.50
N SER A 69 2.61 14.56 10.28
CA SER A 69 3.10 14.70 11.65
C SER A 69 4.55 15.19 11.74
N ASP A 70 5.32 15.05 10.67
CA ASP A 70 6.71 15.50 10.58
C ASP A 70 7.07 15.85 9.13
N ASN A 71 8.35 16.12 8.88
CA ASN A 71 8.89 16.44 7.56
C ASN A 71 9.86 15.36 7.04
N GLU A 72 9.78 14.16 7.58
CA GLU A 72 10.69 13.09 7.17
C GLU A 72 10.35 12.52 5.81
N VAL A 73 11.35 11.90 5.19
CA VAL A 73 11.17 11.06 4.02
C VAL A 73 10.37 9.83 4.42
N PHE A 74 9.41 9.45 3.60
CA PHE A 74 8.52 8.32 3.87
C PHE A 74 8.30 7.45 2.63
N ALA A 75 7.84 6.24 2.88
CA ALA A 75 7.43 5.29 1.86
C ALA A 75 6.01 4.79 2.16
N LEU A 76 5.32 4.33 1.13
CA LEU A 76 3.98 3.77 1.21
C LEU A 76 3.99 2.34 0.68
N TYR A 77 3.37 1.44 1.42
CA TYR A 77 3.21 0.04 1.05
C TYR A 77 1.75 -0.34 1.21
N GLY A 78 1.13 -0.84 0.15
CA GLY A 78 -0.27 -1.23 0.19
C GLY A 78 -0.51 -2.55 -0.52
N PHE A 79 -1.32 -3.41 0.11
CA PHE A 79 -1.74 -4.68 -0.43
C PHE A 79 -3.24 -4.66 -0.69
N SER A 80 -3.66 -5.01 -1.92
CA SER A 80 -5.07 -5.10 -2.30
C SER A 80 -5.80 -3.77 -2.09
N ALA A 81 -6.81 -3.72 -1.23
CA ALA A 81 -7.54 -2.49 -0.90
C ALA A 81 -6.63 -1.40 -0.33
N GLY A 82 -5.55 -1.78 0.38
CA GLY A 82 -4.52 -0.84 0.83
C GLY A 82 -3.78 -0.16 -0.32
N GLY A 83 -3.63 -0.86 -1.44
CA GLY A 83 -3.09 -0.27 -2.67
C GLY A 83 -4.01 0.82 -3.24
N TYR A 84 -5.30 0.58 -3.27
CA TYR A 84 -6.27 1.63 -3.67
C TYR A 84 -6.24 2.82 -2.73
N THR A 85 -6.05 2.58 -1.44
CA THR A 85 -5.86 3.67 -0.47
C THR A 85 -4.64 4.52 -0.86
N ILE A 86 -3.54 3.91 -1.27
CA ILE A 86 -2.36 4.65 -1.74
C ILE A 86 -2.70 5.56 -2.92
N TYR A 87 -3.47 5.09 -3.89
CA TYR A 87 -3.84 5.93 -5.02
C TYR A 87 -4.63 7.17 -4.59
N HIS A 88 -5.52 7.02 -3.61
CA HIS A 88 -6.23 8.16 -3.04
C HIS A 88 -5.30 9.09 -2.26
N ILE A 89 -4.32 8.54 -1.53
CA ILE A 89 -3.31 9.34 -0.84
C ILE A 89 -2.50 10.17 -1.83
N LEU A 90 -2.03 9.58 -2.92
CA LEU A 90 -1.24 10.29 -3.93
C LEU A 90 -2.00 11.47 -4.51
N ARG A 91 -3.32 11.32 -4.73
CA ARG A 91 -4.17 12.42 -5.19
C ARG A 91 -4.34 13.53 -4.16
N ALA A 92 -4.30 13.20 -2.88
CA ALA A 92 -4.49 14.14 -1.78
C ALA A 92 -3.21 14.85 -1.33
N LEU A 93 -2.04 14.29 -1.62
CA LEU A 93 -0.76 14.87 -1.22
C LEU A 93 -0.50 16.18 -1.96
N LYS A 94 -0.04 17.17 -1.19
CA LYS A 94 0.46 18.43 -1.76
C LYS A 94 1.83 18.21 -2.40
N PRO A 95 2.24 19.05 -3.38
CA PRO A 95 3.55 18.89 -4.03
C PRO A 95 4.73 18.76 -3.06
N LYS A 96 4.78 19.55 -2.00
CA LYS A 96 5.85 19.46 -0.99
C LYS A 96 5.85 18.14 -0.23
N GLU A 97 4.66 17.59 -0.01
CA GLU A 97 4.53 16.28 0.65
C GLU A 97 5.00 15.16 -0.28
N ARG A 98 4.66 15.24 -1.59
CA ARG A 98 5.14 14.28 -2.58
C ARG A 98 6.65 14.32 -2.76
N ASP A 99 7.29 15.48 -2.56
CA ASP A 99 8.75 15.61 -2.65
C ASP A 99 9.47 14.79 -1.56
N ARG A 100 8.81 14.50 -0.45
CA ARG A 100 9.34 13.66 0.64
C ARG A 100 9.09 12.16 0.43
N LEU A 101 8.25 11.80 -0.53
CA LEU A 101 7.93 10.41 -0.83
C LEU A 101 9.07 9.77 -1.63
N ALA A 102 9.64 8.68 -1.12
CA ALA A 102 10.77 8.00 -1.73
C ALA A 102 10.40 6.71 -2.45
N LEU A 103 9.36 6.02 -1.99
CA LEU A 103 9.01 4.70 -2.49
C LEU A 103 7.52 4.46 -2.34
N VAL A 104 6.90 3.91 -3.38
CA VAL A 104 5.52 3.41 -3.36
C VAL A 104 5.54 1.96 -3.79
N VAL A 105 4.98 1.09 -2.96
CA VAL A 105 4.81 -0.33 -3.25
C VAL A 105 3.32 -0.64 -3.27
N VAL A 106 2.83 -1.14 -4.39
CA VAL A 106 1.44 -1.55 -4.54
C VAL A 106 1.38 -2.97 -5.06
N LEU A 107 0.72 -3.82 -4.30
CA LEU A 107 0.57 -5.24 -4.60
C LEU A 107 -0.90 -5.59 -4.76
N GLY A 108 -1.25 -6.19 -5.89
CA GLY A 108 -2.59 -6.70 -6.13
C GLY A 108 -3.68 -5.64 -6.33
N ALA A 109 -3.31 -4.43 -6.77
CA ALA A 109 -4.27 -3.35 -7.06
C ALA A 109 -3.83 -2.63 -8.33
N PRO A 110 -4.53 -2.80 -9.46
CA PRO A 110 -4.18 -2.15 -10.72
C PRO A 110 -4.15 -0.62 -10.58
N PRO A 111 -3.13 0.05 -11.13
CA PRO A 111 -3.05 1.49 -11.05
C PRO A 111 -4.12 2.16 -11.94
N PRO A 112 -4.73 3.26 -11.47
CA PRO A 112 -5.64 4.04 -12.30
C PRO A 112 -4.87 4.79 -13.39
N PRO A 113 -5.53 5.16 -14.52
CA PRO A 113 -4.85 5.86 -15.61
C PRO A 113 -4.22 7.20 -15.21
N ASP A 114 -4.78 7.88 -14.21
CA ASP A 114 -4.30 9.17 -13.75
C ASP A 114 -3.08 9.12 -12.82
N ILE A 115 -2.56 7.92 -12.51
CA ILE A 115 -1.41 7.77 -11.60
C ILE A 115 -0.21 8.59 -12.07
N HIS A 116 -0.04 8.75 -13.37
CA HIS A 116 1.06 9.51 -13.94
C HIS A 116 1.03 11.00 -13.60
N ASN A 117 -0.14 11.53 -13.26
CA ASN A 117 -0.30 12.94 -12.88
C ASN A 117 0.32 13.27 -11.52
N TYR A 118 0.61 12.25 -10.71
CA TYR A 118 1.12 12.39 -9.35
C TYR A 118 2.57 11.95 -9.21
N ARG A 119 3.26 11.80 -10.32
CA ARG A 119 4.66 11.40 -10.32
C ARG A 119 5.53 12.47 -9.68
N GLY A 120 6.50 11.99 -8.90
CA GLY A 120 7.56 12.77 -8.29
C GLY A 120 8.84 11.95 -8.36
N PRO A 121 9.83 12.25 -7.50
CA PRO A 121 11.10 11.51 -7.47
C PRO A 121 11.00 10.10 -6.88
N TRP A 122 9.81 9.68 -6.43
CA TRP A 122 9.62 8.39 -5.79
C TRP A 122 9.70 7.22 -6.76
N GLU A 123 10.28 6.11 -6.29
CA GLU A 123 10.30 4.83 -6.99
C GLU A 123 8.92 4.15 -6.86
N LEU A 124 8.45 3.55 -7.95
CA LEU A 124 7.23 2.75 -7.94
C LEU A 124 7.57 1.27 -8.13
N ILE A 125 7.20 0.46 -7.16
CA ILE A 125 7.18 -0.99 -7.29
C ILE A 125 5.71 -1.41 -7.35
N PHE A 126 5.33 -2.00 -8.47
CA PHE A 126 3.98 -2.44 -8.72
C PHE A 126 3.97 -3.90 -9.15
N ARG A 127 3.13 -4.72 -8.52
CA ARG A 127 2.98 -6.14 -8.86
C ARG A 127 1.51 -6.51 -8.91
N LEU A 128 1.12 -7.19 -9.98
CA LEU A 128 -0.17 -7.86 -10.06
C LEU A 128 -0.11 -9.19 -9.29
N ASN A 129 -1.25 -9.87 -9.20
CA ASN A 129 -1.31 -11.15 -8.52
C ASN A 129 -0.38 -12.17 -9.19
N PRO A 130 0.54 -12.80 -8.44
CA PRO A 130 1.36 -13.87 -8.97
C PRO A 130 0.52 -15.11 -9.25
N PRO A 131 1.05 -16.08 -10.04
CA PRO A 131 0.34 -17.35 -10.31
C PRO A 131 -0.08 -18.10 -9.05
N ALA A 132 0.63 -17.94 -7.94
CA ALA A 132 0.30 -18.56 -6.66
C ALA A 132 -0.89 -17.91 -5.94
N GLY A 133 -1.50 -16.85 -6.53
CA GLY A 133 -2.69 -16.19 -6.01
C GLY A 133 -2.43 -14.85 -5.35
N HIS A 134 -3.53 -14.16 -5.03
CA HIS A 134 -3.51 -12.79 -4.53
C HIS A 134 -2.70 -12.61 -3.24
N MET A 135 -2.89 -13.52 -2.28
CA MET A 135 -2.23 -13.46 -0.97
C MET A 135 -0.74 -13.74 -1.02
N ALA A 136 -0.23 -14.30 -2.11
CA ALA A 136 1.20 -14.57 -2.27
C ALA A 136 2.00 -13.36 -2.76
N GLY A 137 1.35 -12.25 -3.12
CA GLY A 137 2.00 -11.04 -3.63
C GLY A 137 3.10 -10.50 -2.72
N PRO A 138 2.86 -10.25 -1.43
CA PRO A 138 3.88 -9.76 -0.52
C PRO A 138 5.08 -10.70 -0.38
N ARG A 139 4.85 -12.01 -0.35
CA ARG A 139 5.93 -13.02 -0.25
C ARG A 139 6.76 -13.09 -1.53
N ALA A 140 6.11 -13.03 -2.68
CA ALA A 140 6.78 -13.03 -3.98
C ALA A 140 7.73 -11.84 -4.13
N LEU A 141 7.39 -10.69 -3.55
CA LEU A 141 8.24 -9.51 -3.56
C LEU A 141 9.58 -9.73 -2.86
N LEU A 142 9.62 -10.56 -1.81
CA LEU A 142 10.86 -10.88 -1.09
C LEU A 142 11.78 -11.82 -1.87
N THR A 143 11.22 -12.64 -2.75
CA THR A 143 11.97 -13.66 -3.48
C THR A 143 12.45 -13.23 -4.86
N ARG A 144 12.03 -12.05 -5.32
CA ARG A 144 12.40 -11.50 -6.62
C ARG A 144 13.34 -10.32 -6.46
N PRO A 145 14.30 -10.13 -7.39
CA PRO A 145 15.08 -8.90 -7.45
C PRO A 145 14.17 -7.68 -7.61
N PHE A 146 14.54 -6.56 -7.01
CA PHE A 146 13.84 -5.31 -7.22
C PHE A 146 14.08 -4.81 -8.64
N GLY A 147 13.01 -4.57 -9.37
CA GLY A 147 13.08 -4.13 -10.75
C GLY A 147 11.72 -4.22 -11.42
N PRO A 148 11.63 -3.88 -12.71
CA PRO A 148 10.37 -4.02 -13.44
C PRO A 148 9.97 -5.50 -13.55
N ASP A 149 8.67 -5.72 -13.52
CA ASP A 149 8.10 -7.04 -13.79
C ASP A 149 8.16 -7.36 -15.26
#